data_484cbcf4b7fa0616de9519c6cab00881
#
_entry.id   484cbcf4b7fa0616de9519c6cab00881
#
_cell.length_a   1.000
_cell.length_b   1.000
_cell.length_c   1.000
_cell.angle_alpha   90.00
_cell.angle_beta   90.00
_cell.angle_gamma   90.00
#
_symmetry.space_group_name_H-M   'P 1'
#
loop_
_entity.id
_entity.type
_entity.pdbx_description
1 polymer ?
#
loop_
_entity_poly.entity_id
_entity_poly.type
_entity_poly.pdbx_seq_one_letter_code
_entity_poly.pdbx_strand_id
1 'polypeptide(L)'
;MENKIEIKRDLAHVDYESGRYQTMKEHSENVANYAAETCSLSELKILVSLIGVFHDVGKLGRENQEDFERILQYGDDTHKHGLDHSTAGGRLIRELMKEKSVSEFISTVIYFHHGMGDCINLDNGQSLQQQRNEKQIDYDWIKKEFFQIYDK
;
A
#
# COMPACT_ATOMS: atom_id res chain seq x y z
N MET A 1 15.90 -19.62 -19.32
CA MET A 1 15.31 -18.29 -19.62
C MET A 1 14.12 -18.16 -18.67
N GLU A 2 14.19 -17.30 -17.67
CA GLU A 2 13.01 -16.99 -16.87
C GLU A 2 11.99 -16.29 -17.79
N ASN A 3 10.82 -16.88 -17.94
CA ASN A 3 9.74 -16.24 -18.64
C ASN A 3 9.35 -14.99 -17.86
N LYS A 4 9.62 -13.82 -18.41
CA LYS A 4 9.22 -12.56 -17.80
C LYS A 4 7.69 -12.52 -17.75
N ILE A 5 7.15 -12.41 -16.53
CA ILE A 5 5.71 -12.29 -16.30
C ILE A 5 5.27 -10.91 -16.78
N GLU A 6 4.23 -10.87 -17.58
CA GLU A 6 3.65 -9.61 -18.06
C GLU A 6 2.62 -9.10 -17.04
N ILE A 7 2.84 -7.90 -16.52
CA ILE A 7 1.89 -7.22 -15.65
C ILE A 7 0.77 -6.63 -16.52
N LYS A 8 -0.46 -7.11 -16.29
CA LYS A 8 -1.64 -6.74 -17.09
C LYS A 8 -2.68 -5.94 -16.31
N ARG A 9 -2.64 -6.00 -14.98
CA ARG A 9 -3.65 -5.43 -14.10
C ARG A 9 -2.97 -4.78 -12.88
N ASP A 10 -3.67 -3.82 -12.30
CA ASP A 10 -3.26 -3.18 -11.04
C ASP A 10 -3.94 -3.93 -9.88
N LEU A 11 -3.35 -5.04 -9.46
CA LEU A 11 -3.94 -5.98 -8.52
C LEU A 11 -3.64 -5.61 -7.06
N ALA A 12 -4.64 -5.79 -6.19
CA ALA A 12 -4.51 -5.68 -4.74
C ALA A 12 -4.62 -7.03 -4.02
N HIS A 13 -5.49 -7.90 -4.52
CA HIS A 13 -5.70 -9.24 -3.99
C HIS A 13 -5.97 -10.23 -5.10
N VAL A 14 -5.55 -11.46 -4.88
CA VAL A 14 -5.76 -12.61 -5.77
C VAL A 14 -6.17 -13.81 -4.93
N ASP A 15 -7.20 -14.50 -5.34
CA ASP A 15 -7.63 -15.80 -4.81
C ASP A 15 -7.22 -16.87 -5.81
N TYR A 16 -6.21 -17.66 -5.47
CA TYR A 16 -5.63 -18.67 -6.35
C TYR A 16 -6.60 -19.83 -6.63
N GLU A 17 -7.48 -20.19 -5.69
CA GLU A 17 -8.42 -21.29 -5.85
C GLU A 17 -9.52 -20.96 -6.88
N SER A 18 -10.09 -19.76 -6.78
CA SER A 18 -11.18 -19.34 -7.67
C SER A 18 -10.74 -18.54 -8.89
N GLY A 19 -9.48 -18.08 -8.93
CA GLY A 19 -8.97 -17.16 -9.94
C GLY A 19 -9.59 -15.76 -9.89
N ARG A 20 -10.33 -15.44 -8.82
CA ARG A 20 -10.88 -14.10 -8.61
C ARG A 20 -9.79 -13.14 -8.14
N TYR A 21 -9.94 -11.90 -8.49
CA TYR A 21 -9.03 -10.84 -8.06
C TYR A 21 -9.78 -9.55 -7.74
N GLN A 22 -9.11 -8.68 -7.01
CA GLN A 22 -9.55 -7.32 -6.74
C GLN A 22 -8.49 -6.35 -7.26
N THR A 23 -8.91 -5.32 -7.99
CA THR A 23 -7.99 -4.28 -8.43
C THR A 23 -7.59 -3.36 -7.29
N MET A 24 -6.48 -2.64 -7.44
CA MET A 24 -6.01 -1.68 -6.44
C MET A 24 -7.03 -0.57 -6.21
N LYS A 25 -7.68 -0.09 -7.29
CA LYS A 25 -8.73 0.94 -7.20
C LYS A 25 -9.91 0.45 -6.38
N GLU A 26 -10.49 -0.70 -6.73
CA GLU A 26 -11.62 -1.29 -6.00
C GLU A 26 -11.29 -1.52 -4.52
N HIS A 27 -10.11 -2.05 -4.24
CA HIS A 27 -9.66 -2.29 -2.88
C HIS A 27 -9.59 -0.99 -2.07
N SER A 28 -8.86 -0.01 -2.57
CA SER A 28 -8.64 1.28 -1.90
C SER A 28 -9.94 2.05 -1.67
N GLU A 29 -10.83 2.08 -2.67
CA GLU A 29 -12.13 2.75 -2.55
C GLU A 29 -13.04 2.04 -1.54
N ASN A 30 -13.07 0.71 -1.55
CA ASN A 30 -13.85 -0.07 -0.58
C ASN A 30 -13.36 0.15 0.85
N VAL A 31 -12.04 0.11 1.09
CA VAL A 31 -11.46 0.36 2.42
C VAL A 31 -11.72 1.80 2.87
N ALA A 32 -11.54 2.78 2.00
CA ALA A 32 -11.81 4.19 2.31
C ALA A 32 -13.28 4.44 2.68
N ASN A 33 -14.20 3.87 1.92
CA ASN A 33 -15.65 4.00 2.17
C ASN A 33 -16.03 3.32 3.49
N TYR A 34 -15.58 2.08 3.71
CA TYR A 34 -15.85 1.36 4.94
C TYR A 34 -15.29 2.08 6.18
N ALA A 35 -14.07 2.62 6.08
CA ALA A 35 -13.48 3.38 7.17
C ALA A 35 -14.28 4.64 7.48
N ALA A 36 -14.76 5.37 6.46
CA ALA A 36 -15.58 6.56 6.66
C ALA A 36 -16.97 6.22 7.23
N GLU A 37 -17.59 5.12 6.80
CA GLU A 37 -18.91 4.70 7.29
C GLU A 37 -18.86 4.26 8.75
N THR A 38 -17.81 3.53 9.14
CA THR A 38 -17.65 3.01 10.50
C THR A 38 -17.08 4.03 11.48
N CYS A 39 -16.50 5.13 10.99
CA CYS A 39 -15.96 6.20 11.84
C CYS A 39 -17.11 6.99 12.50
N SER A 40 -17.19 6.92 13.83
CA SER A 40 -18.20 7.64 14.62
C SER A 40 -17.95 9.14 14.73
N LEU A 41 -16.71 9.58 14.49
CA LEU A 41 -16.30 11.00 14.55
C LEU A 41 -16.34 11.62 13.17
N SER A 42 -17.33 12.47 12.92
CA SER A 42 -17.56 13.10 11.59
C SER A 42 -16.32 13.84 11.09
N GLU A 43 -15.58 14.49 11.99
CA GLU A 43 -14.39 15.30 11.70
C GLU A 43 -13.21 14.44 11.19
N LEU A 44 -13.20 13.16 11.52
CA LEU A 44 -12.11 12.24 11.14
C LEU A 44 -12.44 11.43 9.87
N LYS A 45 -13.65 11.49 9.35
CA LYS A 45 -14.05 10.68 8.19
C LYS A 45 -13.16 10.86 6.97
N ILE A 46 -12.81 12.10 6.65
CA ILE A 46 -11.89 12.38 5.53
C ILE A 46 -10.51 11.79 5.80
N LEU A 47 -10.02 11.90 7.03
CA LEU A 47 -8.71 11.40 7.42
C LEU A 47 -8.61 9.87 7.27
N VAL A 48 -9.61 9.16 7.81
CA VAL A 48 -9.63 7.68 7.72
C VAL A 48 -9.86 7.20 6.29
N SER A 49 -10.62 7.94 5.47
CA SER A 49 -10.75 7.66 4.03
C SER A 49 -9.40 7.77 3.33
N LEU A 50 -8.63 8.83 3.58
CA LEU A 50 -7.29 9.00 3.01
C LEU A 50 -6.37 7.84 3.42
N ILE A 51 -6.38 7.44 4.69
CA ILE A 51 -5.63 6.27 5.14
C ILE A 51 -6.05 5.03 4.33
N GLY A 52 -7.36 4.83 4.14
CA GLY A 52 -7.89 3.72 3.35
C GLY A 52 -7.43 3.72 1.89
N VAL A 53 -7.36 4.90 1.25
CA VAL A 53 -6.86 4.99 -0.14
C VAL A 53 -5.37 4.65 -0.23
N PHE A 54 -4.56 5.08 0.75
CA PHE A 54 -3.10 5.03 0.64
C PHE A 54 -2.44 3.84 1.33
N HIS A 55 -3.14 3.07 2.20
CA HIS A 55 -2.52 2.07 3.07
C HIS A 55 -1.73 1.00 2.31
N ASP A 56 -2.23 0.56 1.17
CA ASP A 56 -1.71 -0.56 0.38
C ASP A 56 -1.09 -0.15 -0.97
N VAL A 57 -0.84 1.14 -1.20
CA VAL A 57 -0.28 1.66 -2.48
C VAL A 57 1.00 0.93 -2.91
N GLY A 58 1.80 0.46 -1.97
CA GLY A 58 3.01 -0.31 -2.27
C GLY A 58 2.76 -1.63 -2.99
N LYS A 59 1.54 -2.16 -2.97
CA LYS A 59 1.16 -3.33 -3.78
C LYS A 59 1.28 -3.09 -5.29
N LEU A 60 1.29 -1.84 -5.75
CA LEU A 60 1.57 -1.46 -7.14
C LEU A 60 3.04 -1.65 -7.54
N GLY A 61 3.94 -1.98 -6.60
CA GLY A 61 5.33 -2.32 -6.89
C GLY A 61 5.43 -3.53 -7.83
N ARG A 62 6.41 -3.48 -8.76
CA ARG A 62 6.57 -4.52 -9.80
C ARG A 62 6.62 -5.92 -9.23
N GLU A 63 7.39 -6.13 -8.16
CA GLU A 63 7.51 -7.46 -7.55
C GLU A 63 6.18 -8.00 -7.02
N ASN A 64 5.34 -7.11 -6.41
CA ASN A 64 4.00 -7.49 -5.98
C ASN A 64 3.11 -7.83 -7.17
N GLN A 65 3.13 -7.00 -8.22
CA GLN A 65 2.30 -7.19 -9.40
C GLN A 65 2.70 -8.45 -10.18
N GLU A 66 3.99 -8.70 -10.35
CA GLU A 66 4.51 -9.94 -10.96
C GLU A 66 4.09 -11.18 -10.14
N ASP A 67 4.10 -11.08 -8.82
CA ASP A 67 3.66 -12.16 -7.93
C ASP A 67 2.17 -12.46 -8.07
N PHE A 68 1.33 -11.43 -8.07
CA PHE A 68 -0.12 -11.58 -8.30
C PHE A 68 -0.45 -12.17 -9.67
N GLU A 69 0.17 -11.68 -10.75
CA GLU A 69 -0.04 -12.22 -12.10
C GLU A 69 0.45 -13.67 -12.21
N ARG A 70 1.55 -14.02 -11.53
CA ARG A 70 2.05 -15.39 -11.47
C ARG A 70 1.04 -16.32 -10.79
N ILE A 71 0.46 -15.91 -9.68
CA ILE A 71 -0.56 -16.67 -8.95
C ILE A 71 -1.78 -16.90 -9.84
N LEU A 72 -2.27 -15.87 -10.54
CA LEU A 72 -3.40 -16.00 -11.46
C LEU A 72 -3.10 -16.91 -12.66
N GLN A 73 -1.87 -16.88 -13.17
CA GLN A 73 -1.48 -17.64 -14.35
C GLN A 73 -1.23 -19.11 -14.05
N TYR A 74 -0.65 -19.43 -12.91
CA TYR A 74 -0.17 -20.78 -12.59
C TYR A 74 -0.94 -21.46 -11.45
N GLY A 75 -1.84 -20.76 -10.77
CA GLY A 75 -2.57 -21.28 -9.61
C GLY A 75 -1.65 -21.65 -8.44
N ASP A 76 -0.55 -20.94 -8.32
CA ASP A 76 0.49 -21.21 -7.32
C ASP A 76 0.28 -20.35 -6.08
N ASP A 77 0.04 -20.99 -4.93
CA ASP A 77 -0.17 -20.36 -3.62
C ASP A 77 1.13 -19.81 -2.98
N THR A 78 2.25 -19.92 -3.64
CA THR A 78 3.52 -19.44 -3.08
C THR A 78 3.69 -17.93 -3.24
N HIS A 79 2.97 -17.17 -2.42
CA HIS A 79 3.21 -15.74 -2.25
C HIS A 79 4.65 -15.48 -1.78
N LYS A 80 5.31 -14.52 -2.38
CA LYS A 80 6.56 -13.99 -1.83
C LYS A 80 6.25 -13.25 -0.53
N HIS A 81 6.53 -13.90 0.60
CA HIS A 81 6.34 -13.27 1.91
C HIS A 81 7.28 -12.08 2.11
N GLY A 82 6.76 -11.04 2.75
CA GLY A 82 7.56 -9.89 3.20
C GLY A 82 7.77 -8.77 2.18
N LEU A 83 7.05 -8.79 1.05
CA LEU A 83 7.05 -7.65 0.13
C LEU A 83 6.42 -6.43 0.82
N ASP A 84 7.12 -5.31 0.74
CA ASP A 84 6.68 -4.07 1.37
C ASP A 84 5.55 -3.42 0.56
N HIS A 85 4.41 -3.20 1.21
CA HIS A 85 3.27 -2.56 0.57
C HIS A 85 2.79 -1.30 1.31
N SER A 86 3.28 -1.03 2.51
CA SER A 86 2.87 0.13 3.31
C SER A 86 3.78 1.36 3.13
N THR A 87 5.07 1.16 2.88
CA THR A 87 6.05 2.25 2.82
C THR A 87 5.73 3.28 1.73
N ALA A 88 5.34 2.84 0.55
CA ALA A 88 5.07 3.74 -0.58
C ALA A 88 3.89 4.68 -0.30
N GLY A 89 2.80 4.16 0.26
CA GLY A 89 1.63 4.96 0.61
C GLY A 89 1.93 6.04 1.63
N GLY A 90 2.67 5.71 2.68
CA GLY A 90 3.09 6.69 3.68
C GLY A 90 4.02 7.77 3.13
N ARG A 91 4.94 7.42 2.22
CA ARG A 91 5.79 8.41 1.53
C ARG A 91 4.97 9.31 0.62
N LEU A 92 4.03 8.75 -0.13
CA LEU A 92 3.21 9.50 -1.07
C LEU A 92 2.33 10.53 -0.35
N ILE A 93 1.73 10.19 0.78
CA ILE A 93 1.00 11.14 1.62
C ILE A 93 1.89 12.28 2.10
N ARG A 94 3.11 12.00 2.54
CA ARG A 94 4.07 13.03 2.99
C ARG A 94 4.48 13.98 1.87
N GLU A 95 4.53 13.49 0.66
CA GLU A 95 4.83 14.31 -0.52
C GLU A 95 3.64 15.19 -0.93
N LEU A 96 2.42 14.64 -0.91
CA LEU A 96 1.22 15.33 -1.39
C LEU A 96 0.66 16.34 -0.39
N MET A 97 0.80 16.09 0.91
CA MET A 97 0.24 16.95 1.94
C MET A 97 1.24 18.01 2.40
N LYS A 98 0.80 19.27 2.35
CA LYS A 98 1.59 20.43 2.79
C LYS A 98 1.69 20.53 4.31
N GLU A 99 0.64 20.12 5.02
CA GLU A 99 0.58 20.19 6.48
C GLU A 99 1.37 19.02 7.08
N LYS A 100 2.55 19.33 7.62
CA LYS A 100 3.49 18.32 8.07
C LYS A 100 2.96 17.47 9.21
N SER A 101 2.32 18.06 10.20
CA SER A 101 1.83 17.33 11.38
C SER A 101 0.79 16.29 11.00
N VAL A 102 -0.13 16.66 10.10
CA VAL A 102 -1.18 15.76 9.61
C VAL A 102 -0.58 14.66 8.71
N SER A 103 0.34 15.03 7.81
CA SER A 103 0.99 14.05 6.94
C SER A 103 1.86 13.05 7.73
N GLU A 104 2.54 13.48 8.78
CA GLU A 104 3.28 12.63 9.72
C GLU A 104 2.35 11.64 10.41
N PHE A 105 1.22 12.12 10.93
CA PHE A 105 0.24 11.25 11.58
C PHE A 105 -0.32 10.21 10.63
N ILE A 106 -0.82 10.63 9.45
CA ILE A 106 -1.38 9.70 8.45
C ILE A 106 -0.34 8.70 7.98
N SER A 107 0.87 9.17 7.64
CA SER A 107 1.94 8.27 7.17
C SER A 107 2.32 7.24 8.24
N THR A 108 2.33 7.63 9.51
CA THR A 108 2.60 6.70 10.62
C THR A 108 1.55 5.60 10.69
N VAL A 109 0.26 5.95 10.59
CA VAL A 109 -0.81 4.95 10.56
C VAL A 109 -0.66 4.01 9.35
N ILE A 110 -0.35 4.55 8.18
CA ILE A 110 -0.12 3.74 6.97
C ILE A 110 1.09 2.80 7.13
N TYR A 111 2.21 3.29 7.64
CA TYR A 111 3.41 2.46 7.83
C TYR A 111 3.19 1.27 8.75
N PHE A 112 2.30 1.41 9.72
CA PHE A 112 2.10 0.43 10.78
C PHE A 112 0.70 -0.20 10.80
N HIS A 113 -0.05 -0.13 9.70
CA HIS A 113 -1.43 -0.66 9.65
C HIS A 113 -1.53 -2.19 9.86
N HIS A 114 -0.44 -2.93 9.68
CA HIS A 114 -0.35 -4.37 10.01
C HIS A 114 0.01 -4.66 11.47
N GLY A 115 0.36 -3.66 12.23
CA GLY A 115 0.70 -3.80 13.64
C GLY A 115 1.48 -2.58 14.14
N MET A 116 1.04 -2.04 15.25
CA MET A 116 1.75 -0.97 15.93
C MET A 116 2.92 -1.59 16.70
N GLY A 117 4.11 -1.52 16.08
CA GLY A 117 5.37 -1.83 16.77
C GLY A 117 5.88 -0.65 17.57
N ASP A 118 6.99 -0.82 18.26
CA ASP A 118 7.68 0.27 18.93
C ASP A 118 8.07 1.35 17.92
N CYS A 119 7.81 2.60 18.27
CA CYS A 119 8.11 3.74 17.40
C CYS A 119 9.62 3.97 17.22
N ILE A 120 10.45 3.34 18.05
CA ILE A 120 11.91 3.48 18.07
C ILE A 120 12.55 2.11 18.03
N ASN A 121 13.52 1.92 17.14
CA ASN A 121 14.37 0.74 17.18
C ASN A 121 15.36 0.88 18.33
N LEU A 122 15.28 -0.02 19.31
CA LEU A 122 16.11 0.02 20.52
C LEU A 122 17.59 -0.28 20.23
N ASP A 123 17.91 -0.98 19.14
CA ASP A 123 19.30 -1.35 18.80
C ASP A 123 20.11 -0.16 18.27
N ASN A 124 19.49 0.77 17.58
CA ASN A 124 20.17 1.90 16.92
C ASN A 124 19.59 3.29 17.27
N GLY A 125 18.51 3.36 18.05
CA GLY A 125 17.86 4.60 18.45
C GLY A 125 17.14 5.34 17.32
N GLN A 126 17.05 4.76 16.10
CA GLN A 126 16.34 5.37 14.97
C GLN A 126 14.83 5.18 15.10
N SER A 127 14.06 6.18 14.72
CA SER A 127 12.63 6.04 14.61
C SER A 127 12.29 5.07 13.46
N LEU A 128 11.35 4.16 13.69
CA LEU A 128 10.88 3.23 12.63
C LEU A 128 10.28 3.98 11.45
N GLN A 129 9.68 5.13 11.67
CA GLN A 129 9.19 6.01 10.61
C GLN A 129 10.33 6.53 9.72
N GLN A 130 11.47 6.91 10.32
CA GLN A 130 12.65 7.31 9.56
C GLN A 130 13.19 6.15 8.73
N GLN A 131 13.29 4.96 9.31
CA GLN A 131 13.69 3.75 8.58
C GLN A 131 12.77 3.44 7.38
N ARG A 132 11.44 3.60 7.54
CA ARG A 132 10.47 3.47 6.45
C ARG A 132 10.69 4.52 5.35
N ASN A 133 10.98 5.77 5.72
CA ASN A 133 11.27 6.84 4.76
C ASN A 133 12.55 6.58 3.95
N GLU A 134 13.54 5.92 4.54
CA GLU A 134 14.85 5.64 3.92
C GLU A 134 14.90 4.27 3.20
N LYS A 135 13.87 3.43 3.38
CA LYS A 135 13.83 2.10 2.79
C LYS A 135 13.87 2.16 1.26
N GLN A 136 14.71 1.33 0.65
CA GLN A 136 14.78 1.20 -0.81
C GLN A 136 13.55 0.45 -1.34
N ILE A 137 12.77 1.10 -2.17
CA ILE A 137 11.59 0.56 -2.85
C ILE A 137 11.53 1.16 -4.27
N ASP A 138 10.77 0.54 -5.16
CA ASP A 138 10.53 1.06 -6.53
C ASP A 138 9.49 2.21 -6.51
N TYR A 139 9.81 3.28 -5.74
CA TYR A 139 8.88 4.35 -5.41
C TYR A 139 8.36 5.12 -6.62
N ASP A 140 9.25 5.45 -7.57
CA ASP A 140 8.87 6.23 -8.76
C ASP A 140 7.90 5.46 -9.66
N TRP A 141 8.11 4.15 -9.78
CA TRP A 141 7.19 3.28 -10.49
C TRP A 141 5.82 3.23 -9.79
N ILE A 142 5.80 2.96 -8.48
CA ILE A 142 4.58 2.87 -7.68
C ILE A 142 3.78 4.17 -7.75
N LYS A 143 4.45 5.31 -7.61
CA LYS A 143 3.84 6.63 -7.72
C LYS A 143 3.21 6.86 -9.09
N LYS A 144 3.90 6.51 -10.16
CA LYS A 144 3.38 6.61 -11.53
C LYS A 144 2.12 5.76 -11.71
N GLU A 145 2.16 4.49 -11.31
CA GLU A 145 1.00 3.58 -11.44
C GLU A 145 -0.19 4.08 -10.60
N PHE A 146 0.06 4.58 -9.39
CA PHE A 146 -0.99 5.17 -8.55
C PHE A 146 -1.72 6.31 -9.26
N PHE A 147 -1.00 7.29 -9.83
CA PHE A 147 -1.63 8.40 -10.54
C PHE A 147 -2.34 7.94 -11.82
N GLN A 148 -1.83 6.95 -12.54
CA GLN A 148 -2.54 6.39 -13.70
C GLN A 148 -3.90 5.78 -13.36
N ILE A 149 -4.06 5.24 -12.16
CA ILE A 149 -5.33 4.67 -11.67
C ILE A 149 -6.34 5.77 -11.33
N TYR A 150 -5.88 6.87 -10.76
CA TYR A 150 -6.76 7.92 -10.22
C TYR A 150 -6.92 9.15 -11.12
N ASP A 151 -6.08 9.35 -12.14
CA ASP A 151 -6.20 10.45 -13.12
C ASP A 151 -7.16 10.13 -14.29
N LYS A 152 -7.84 8.98 -14.24
CA LYS A 152 -8.90 8.57 -15.18
C LYS A 152 -10.27 8.87 -14.58
#